data_36284f7739268d826f457646742bcbc1
#
_entry.id   36284f7739268d826f457646742bcbc1
#
_cell.length_a   1.000
_cell.length_b   1.000
_cell.length_c   1.000
_cell.angle_alpha   90.00
_cell.angle_beta   90.00
_cell.angle_gamma   90.00
#
_symmetry.space_group_name_H-M   'P 1'
#
loop_
_entity.id
_entity.type
_entity.pdbx_description
1 polymer ?
#
loop_
_entity_poly.entity_id
_entity_poly.type
_entity_poly.pdbx_seq_one_letter_code
_entity_poly.pdbx_strand_id
1 'polypeptide(L)'
;MIAGIFHQGSGLGNQLFRYVATRVLALDKDYDFSMVAPELFKGNSFMDLDMGRADVPLSYNIEQPSGKVSLQFPYGYSHFEEKTNYYNPEFNFIEDNTIIDGEFQDERYFEHRLNEINEWLKVEPIDVEDNVCAIGFRGGEFALYPELFLTKEYWAEAIVLMLQKNINMKFEVHTDDEILAKQFFPDYKVVHDVGINWRSIRYAKYAIIANSSFYILPRLLNGGMTVAPHYWARRNIKEWSMPQNYYKEFTYI
;
A
#
# COMPACT_ATOMS: atom_id res chain seq x y z
N MET A 1 -10.20 -20.29 10.86
CA MET A 1 -10.41 -19.05 10.09
C MET A 1 -9.38 -18.01 10.51
N ILE A 2 -8.82 -17.27 9.56
CA ILE A 2 -7.96 -16.11 9.84
C ILE A 2 -8.77 -14.83 9.62
N ALA A 3 -8.73 -13.90 10.57
CA ALA A 3 -9.43 -12.63 10.42
C ALA A 3 -8.43 -11.45 10.43
N GLY A 4 -8.55 -10.56 9.44
CA GLY A 4 -7.83 -9.29 9.38
C GLY A 4 -8.72 -8.12 9.76
N ILE A 5 -8.13 -6.96 10.12
CA ILE A 5 -8.88 -5.81 10.63
C ILE A 5 -8.65 -4.59 9.75
N PHE A 6 -9.73 -3.91 9.33
CA PHE A 6 -9.64 -2.56 8.80
C PHE A 6 -9.81 -1.52 9.91
N HIS A 7 -8.84 -0.63 10.07
CA HIS A 7 -8.95 0.51 11.00
C HIS A 7 -9.37 1.78 10.25
N GLN A 8 -10.24 2.58 10.84
CA GLN A 8 -10.79 3.79 10.21
C GLN A 8 -9.70 4.80 9.83
N GLY A 9 -8.65 4.94 10.63
CA GLY A 9 -7.54 5.85 10.37
C GLY A 9 -6.54 5.36 9.31
N SER A 10 -6.59 4.08 8.91
CA SER A 10 -5.63 3.52 7.97
C SER A 10 -5.83 4.05 6.55
N GLY A 11 -4.72 4.33 5.86
CA GLY A 11 -4.72 4.58 4.42
C GLY A 11 -5.08 3.32 3.61
N LEU A 12 -5.56 3.51 2.37
CA LEU A 12 -5.95 2.39 1.49
C LEU A 12 -4.80 1.39 1.28
N GLY A 13 -3.56 1.86 1.13
CA GLY A 13 -2.40 0.96 0.98
C GLY A 13 -2.26 0.00 2.16
N ASN A 14 -2.32 0.51 3.39
CA ASN A 14 -2.23 -0.31 4.59
C ASN A 14 -3.41 -1.29 4.71
N GLN A 15 -4.63 -0.87 4.33
CA GLN A 15 -5.77 -1.76 4.28
C GLN A 15 -5.57 -2.92 3.30
N LEU A 16 -5.00 -2.63 2.11
CA LEU A 16 -4.72 -3.67 1.12
C LEU A 16 -3.61 -4.64 1.57
N PHE A 17 -2.56 -4.17 2.25
CA PHE A 17 -1.56 -5.08 2.80
C PHE A 17 -2.15 -6.01 3.87
N ARG A 18 -2.99 -5.49 4.77
CA ARG A 18 -3.70 -6.32 5.76
C ARG A 18 -4.60 -7.35 5.10
N TYR A 19 -5.36 -6.94 4.10
CA TYR A 19 -6.21 -7.84 3.32
C TYR A 19 -5.39 -8.96 2.67
N VAL A 20 -4.31 -8.59 1.99
CA VAL A 20 -3.40 -9.53 1.32
C VAL A 20 -2.80 -10.52 2.31
N ALA A 21 -2.22 -10.04 3.41
CA ALA A 21 -1.61 -10.92 4.41
C ALA A 21 -2.62 -11.88 5.05
N THR A 22 -3.83 -11.39 5.35
CA THR A 22 -4.91 -12.22 5.90
C THR A 22 -5.29 -13.35 4.94
N ARG A 23 -5.49 -13.00 3.69
CA ARG A 23 -5.96 -13.94 2.68
C ARG A 23 -4.88 -14.93 2.25
N VAL A 24 -3.62 -14.48 2.15
CA VAL A 24 -2.46 -15.34 1.87
C VAL A 24 -2.27 -16.35 2.99
N LEU A 25 -2.25 -15.92 4.25
CA LEU A 25 -2.10 -16.80 5.38
C LEU A 25 -3.21 -17.86 5.45
N ALA A 26 -4.45 -17.44 5.23
CA ALA A 26 -5.58 -18.36 5.22
C ALA A 26 -5.46 -19.39 4.08
N LEU A 27 -5.07 -18.96 2.88
CA LEU A 27 -4.86 -19.85 1.74
C LEU A 27 -3.70 -20.84 1.98
N ASP A 28 -2.59 -20.38 2.57
CA ASP A 28 -1.43 -21.24 2.85
C ASP A 28 -1.72 -22.31 3.89
N LYS A 29 -2.71 -22.07 4.75
CA LYS A 29 -3.10 -22.98 5.85
C LYS A 29 -4.36 -23.78 5.55
N ASP A 30 -4.99 -23.57 4.38
CA ASP A 30 -6.30 -24.16 4.05
C ASP A 30 -7.37 -23.79 5.09
N TYR A 31 -7.37 -22.52 5.52
CA TYR A 31 -8.34 -21.95 6.44
C TYR A 31 -9.27 -20.97 5.70
N ASP A 32 -10.48 -20.78 6.21
CA ASP A 32 -11.34 -19.68 5.81
C ASP A 32 -10.70 -18.34 6.24
N PHE A 33 -11.10 -17.25 5.57
CA PHE A 33 -10.71 -15.90 5.99
C PHE A 33 -11.92 -14.98 6.17
N SER A 34 -11.70 -13.87 6.86
CA SER A 34 -12.69 -12.79 7.02
C SER A 34 -11.98 -11.45 7.24
N MET A 35 -12.60 -10.37 6.77
CA MET A 35 -12.19 -9.00 7.11
C MET A 35 -13.17 -8.41 8.11
N VAL A 36 -12.64 -7.93 9.23
CA VAL A 36 -13.39 -7.21 10.27
C VAL A 36 -13.52 -5.75 9.85
N ALA A 37 -14.68 -5.15 10.09
CA ALA A 37 -15.06 -3.78 9.71
C ALA A 37 -14.90 -3.51 8.19
N PRO A 38 -15.48 -4.36 7.32
CA PRO A 38 -15.33 -4.24 5.87
C PRO A 38 -15.89 -2.92 5.32
N GLU A 39 -16.83 -2.28 6.03
CA GLU A 39 -17.40 -0.98 5.69
C GLU A 39 -16.38 0.17 5.78
N LEU A 40 -15.24 -0.04 6.48
CA LEU A 40 -14.16 0.94 6.57
C LEU A 40 -13.19 0.86 5.36
N PHE A 41 -13.40 -0.07 4.44
CA PHE A 41 -12.54 -0.19 3.26
C PHE A 41 -12.68 1.03 2.35
N LYS A 42 -11.55 1.69 2.07
CA LYS A 42 -11.50 2.95 1.30
C LYS A 42 -11.49 2.75 -0.21
N GLY A 43 -11.37 1.53 -0.70
CA GLY A 43 -11.31 1.20 -2.12
C GLY A 43 -12.64 0.87 -2.77
N ASN A 44 -13.76 0.84 -2.03
CA ASN A 44 -15.08 0.40 -2.50
C ASN A 44 -15.60 1.10 -3.76
N SER A 45 -15.08 2.29 -4.09
CA SER A 45 -15.51 3.04 -5.27
C SER A 45 -14.94 2.50 -6.60
N PHE A 46 -13.89 1.68 -6.56
CA PHE A 46 -13.21 1.19 -7.77
C PHE A 46 -12.66 -0.23 -7.68
N MET A 47 -12.76 -0.87 -6.52
CA MET A 47 -12.25 -2.22 -6.28
C MET A 47 -13.28 -3.03 -5.51
N ASP A 48 -13.64 -4.19 -6.05
CA ASP A 48 -14.59 -5.13 -5.44
C ASP A 48 -13.80 -6.29 -4.81
N LEU A 49 -13.64 -6.26 -3.49
CA LEU A 49 -12.92 -7.28 -2.76
C LEU A 49 -13.87 -8.29 -2.12
N ASP A 50 -13.56 -9.57 -2.28
CA ASP A 50 -14.13 -10.61 -1.45
C ASP A 50 -13.67 -10.44 0.00
N MET A 51 -14.56 -10.07 0.89
CA MET A 51 -14.25 -9.85 2.32
C MET A 51 -14.26 -11.12 3.16
N GLY A 52 -14.41 -12.27 2.51
CA GLY A 52 -14.46 -13.57 3.17
C GLY A 52 -15.78 -13.83 3.90
N ARG A 53 -15.76 -14.60 4.97
CA ARG A 53 -16.94 -14.99 5.71
C ARG A 53 -17.54 -13.82 6.49
N ALA A 54 -18.84 -13.61 6.32
CA ALA A 54 -19.59 -12.57 7.03
C ALA A 54 -20.18 -13.04 8.38
N ASP A 55 -20.22 -14.36 8.60
CA ASP A 55 -20.90 -15.00 9.75
C ASP A 55 -20.00 -15.09 11.00
N VAL A 56 -18.93 -14.33 11.03
CA VAL A 56 -18.01 -14.29 12.16
C VAL A 56 -18.63 -13.47 13.28
N PRO A 57 -18.84 -14.05 14.48
CA PRO A 57 -19.45 -13.35 15.60
C PRO A 57 -18.46 -12.40 16.28
N LEU A 58 -17.79 -11.57 15.49
CA LEU A 58 -16.87 -10.56 16.00
C LEU A 58 -17.66 -9.29 16.32
N SER A 59 -17.86 -9.00 17.59
CA SER A 59 -18.29 -7.67 18.01
C SER A 59 -17.04 -6.75 18.09
N TYR A 60 -17.16 -5.59 17.48
CA TYR A 60 -16.10 -4.58 17.51
C TYR A 60 -16.67 -3.20 17.80
N ASN A 61 -15.81 -2.33 18.35
CA ASN A 61 -16.11 -0.93 18.54
C ASN A 61 -15.06 -0.09 17.83
N ILE A 62 -15.47 1.03 17.25
CA ILE A 62 -14.55 2.02 16.69
C ILE A 62 -14.29 3.07 17.77
N GLU A 63 -13.07 3.10 18.29
CA GLU A 63 -12.66 4.05 19.32
C GLU A 63 -12.53 5.45 18.72
N GLN A 64 -13.19 6.41 19.36
CA GLN A 64 -13.08 7.82 18.94
C GLN A 64 -12.12 8.57 19.86
N PRO A 65 -11.27 9.47 19.36
CA PRO A 65 -11.14 9.91 17.96
C PRO A 65 -10.13 9.07 17.11
N SER A 66 -9.48 8.07 17.68
CA SER A 66 -8.39 7.32 17.03
C SER A 66 -8.81 6.55 15.77
N GLY A 67 -10.10 6.17 15.68
CA GLY A 67 -10.58 5.28 14.62
C GLY A 67 -10.08 3.83 14.76
N LYS A 68 -9.38 3.49 15.85
CA LYS A 68 -8.92 2.13 16.11
C LYS A 68 -10.13 1.23 16.32
N VAL A 69 -10.12 0.07 15.66
CA VAL A 69 -11.10 -0.98 15.90
C VAL A 69 -10.62 -1.82 17.08
N SER A 70 -11.36 -1.78 18.17
CA SER A 70 -11.16 -2.67 19.31
C SER A 70 -12.12 -3.85 19.20
N LEU A 71 -11.57 -5.04 19.41
CA LEU A 71 -12.30 -6.30 19.31
C LEU A 71 -12.62 -6.86 20.67
N GLN A 72 -13.84 -7.37 20.82
CA GLN A 72 -14.12 -8.35 21.86
C GLN A 72 -13.85 -9.72 21.26
N PHE A 73 -12.75 -10.34 21.70
CA PHE A 73 -12.35 -11.66 21.18
C PHE A 73 -13.42 -12.69 21.54
N PRO A 74 -13.99 -13.41 20.55
CA PRO A 74 -14.85 -14.53 20.84
C PRO A 74 -14.05 -15.61 21.57
N TYR A 75 -14.72 -16.39 22.40
CA TYR A 75 -14.10 -17.54 23.05
C TYR A 75 -13.47 -18.47 22.00
N GLY A 76 -12.19 -18.82 22.20
CA GLY A 76 -11.45 -19.70 21.30
C GLY A 76 -10.68 -18.99 20.17
N TYR A 77 -10.67 -17.66 20.10
CA TYR A 77 -9.83 -16.92 19.15
C TYR A 77 -8.53 -16.46 19.80
N SER A 78 -7.44 -16.58 19.05
CA SER A 78 -6.13 -16.02 19.35
C SER A 78 -5.94 -14.67 18.67
N HIS A 79 -4.95 -13.89 19.12
CA HIS A 79 -4.57 -12.63 18.51
C HIS A 79 -3.08 -12.62 18.19
N PHE A 80 -2.76 -12.26 16.96
CA PHE A 80 -1.40 -12.01 16.51
C PHE A 80 -1.26 -10.54 16.15
N GLU A 81 -0.35 -9.83 16.79
CA GLU A 81 -0.04 -8.43 16.50
C GLU A 81 1.38 -8.33 15.93
N GLU A 82 1.50 -7.76 14.73
CA GLU A 82 2.79 -7.38 14.15
C GLU A 82 3.32 -6.14 14.89
N LYS A 83 4.38 -6.32 15.67
CA LYS A 83 4.96 -5.26 16.52
C LYS A 83 6.03 -4.43 15.83
N THR A 84 6.45 -4.84 14.64
CA THR A 84 7.52 -4.19 13.88
C THR A 84 7.14 -4.13 12.40
N ASN A 85 7.79 -3.25 11.65
CA ASN A 85 7.59 -3.16 10.20
C ASN A 85 8.39 -4.23 9.42
N TYR A 86 8.97 -5.21 10.12
CA TYR A 86 9.73 -6.30 9.52
C TYR A 86 8.97 -7.59 9.60
N TYR A 87 9.27 -8.48 8.67
CA TYR A 87 8.75 -9.83 8.69
C TYR A 87 8.97 -10.53 10.02
N ASN A 88 7.89 -11.00 10.63
CA ASN A 88 7.92 -11.84 11.80
C ASN A 88 7.71 -13.31 11.39
N PRO A 89 8.73 -14.20 11.54
CA PRO A 89 8.59 -15.62 11.18
C PRO A 89 7.51 -16.37 11.96
N GLU A 90 7.09 -15.87 13.13
CA GLU A 90 5.97 -16.46 13.89
C GLU A 90 4.65 -16.44 13.11
N PHE A 91 4.53 -15.55 12.11
CA PHE A 91 3.40 -15.51 11.19
C PHE A 91 3.13 -16.86 10.52
N ASN A 92 4.17 -17.62 10.21
CA ASN A 92 4.04 -18.94 9.59
C ASN A 92 3.49 -20.02 10.53
N PHE A 93 3.47 -19.76 11.84
CA PHE A 93 2.99 -20.71 12.85
C PHE A 93 1.62 -20.34 13.41
N ILE A 94 0.98 -19.30 12.84
CA ILE A 94 -0.38 -18.91 13.22
C ILE A 94 -1.34 -20.07 12.92
N GLU A 95 -2.14 -20.39 13.92
CA GLU A 95 -3.13 -21.46 13.86
C GLU A 95 -4.52 -20.92 13.47
N ASP A 96 -5.46 -21.85 13.25
CA ASP A 96 -6.86 -21.50 12.98
C ASP A 96 -7.48 -20.65 14.12
N ASN A 97 -8.54 -19.94 13.81
CA ASN A 97 -9.23 -19.03 14.74
C ASN A 97 -8.29 -17.95 15.32
N THR A 98 -7.51 -17.32 14.45
CA THR A 98 -6.63 -16.21 14.82
C THR A 98 -7.01 -14.93 14.14
N ILE A 99 -7.01 -13.83 14.88
CA ILE A 99 -7.14 -12.48 14.38
C ILE A 99 -5.75 -11.89 14.25
N ILE A 100 -5.44 -11.37 13.05
CA ILE A 100 -4.16 -10.72 12.78
C ILE A 100 -4.33 -9.22 12.63
N ASP A 101 -3.47 -8.43 13.28
CA ASP A 101 -3.41 -6.97 13.20
C ASP A 101 -1.97 -6.52 12.99
N GLY A 102 -1.74 -5.68 12.01
CA GLY A 102 -0.42 -5.19 11.64
C GLY A 102 -0.43 -4.46 10.30
N GLU A 103 0.72 -4.02 9.85
CA GLU A 103 0.88 -3.38 8.54
C GLU A 103 1.24 -4.39 7.43
N PHE A 104 1.93 -5.48 7.76
CA PHE A 104 2.30 -6.60 6.89
C PHE A 104 2.91 -6.19 5.54
N GLN A 105 3.74 -5.13 5.55
CA GLN A 105 4.29 -4.55 4.31
C GLN A 105 5.56 -5.25 3.80
N ASP A 106 6.12 -6.19 4.54
CA ASP A 106 7.28 -6.98 4.10
C ASP A 106 6.85 -8.00 3.04
N GLU A 107 7.54 -8.03 1.89
CA GLU A 107 7.17 -8.91 0.77
C GLU A 107 7.15 -10.40 1.14
N ARG A 108 7.91 -10.82 2.15
CA ARG A 108 7.97 -12.22 2.65
C ARG A 108 6.65 -12.74 3.19
N TYR A 109 5.72 -11.86 3.54
CA TYR A 109 4.37 -12.29 3.93
C TYR A 109 3.54 -12.79 2.75
N PHE A 110 3.86 -12.36 1.49
CA PHE A 110 2.95 -12.56 0.38
C PHE A 110 3.61 -12.78 -1.00
N GLU A 111 4.93 -12.62 -1.15
CA GLU A 111 5.61 -12.66 -2.47
C GLU A 111 5.37 -13.96 -3.26
N HIS A 112 5.17 -15.08 -2.54
CA HIS A 112 4.93 -16.40 -3.13
C HIS A 112 3.50 -16.57 -3.72
N ARG A 113 2.60 -15.59 -3.52
CA ARG A 113 1.21 -15.58 -3.97
C ARG A 113 0.86 -14.38 -4.87
N LEU A 114 1.83 -13.77 -5.51
CA LEU A 114 1.57 -12.58 -6.33
C LEU A 114 0.56 -12.80 -7.45
N ASN A 115 0.46 -14.01 -8.01
CA ASN A 115 -0.54 -14.33 -9.03
C ASN A 115 -1.96 -14.29 -8.47
N GLU A 116 -2.18 -14.93 -7.34
CA GLU A 116 -3.47 -14.92 -6.64
C GLU A 116 -3.84 -13.51 -6.20
N ILE A 117 -2.89 -12.76 -5.65
CA ILE A 117 -3.08 -11.36 -5.24
C ILE A 117 -3.46 -10.50 -6.45
N ASN A 118 -2.86 -10.74 -7.61
CA ASN A 118 -3.19 -10.05 -8.84
C ASN A 118 -4.66 -10.23 -9.24
N GLU A 119 -5.20 -11.42 -9.07
CA GLU A 119 -6.62 -11.69 -9.32
C GLU A 119 -7.53 -11.09 -8.23
N TRP A 120 -7.12 -11.16 -6.96
CA TRP A 120 -7.92 -10.60 -5.87
C TRP A 120 -8.04 -9.08 -5.91
N LEU A 121 -6.95 -8.39 -6.31
CA LEU A 121 -6.90 -6.94 -6.42
C LEU A 121 -7.18 -6.46 -7.85
N LYS A 122 -7.91 -7.24 -8.63
CA LYS A 122 -8.27 -6.89 -9.99
C LYS A 122 -9.13 -5.63 -10.03
N VAL A 123 -8.81 -4.75 -10.93
CA VAL A 123 -9.57 -3.53 -11.24
C VAL A 123 -9.69 -3.37 -12.74
N GLU A 124 -10.69 -2.62 -13.19
CA GLU A 124 -10.83 -2.28 -14.60
C GLU A 124 -9.54 -1.59 -15.10
N PRO A 125 -8.91 -2.13 -16.14
CA PRO A 125 -7.69 -1.53 -16.68
C PRO A 125 -7.97 -0.16 -17.26
N ILE A 126 -6.94 0.68 -17.22
CA ILE A 126 -6.93 1.94 -17.97
C ILE A 126 -5.79 1.91 -18.97
N ASP A 127 -5.97 2.60 -20.07
CA ASP A 127 -4.92 2.74 -21.07
C ASP A 127 -3.93 3.83 -20.63
N VAL A 128 -2.67 3.46 -20.51
CA VAL A 128 -1.56 4.37 -20.21
C VAL A 128 -0.54 4.25 -21.34
N GLU A 129 -0.29 5.35 -22.04
CA GLU A 129 0.69 5.36 -23.14
C GLU A 129 2.05 4.82 -22.66
N ASP A 130 2.73 4.02 -23.50
CA ASP A 130 4.02 3.37 -23.19
C ASP A 130 5.15 4.33 -22.79
N ASN A 131 5.05 5.59 -23.20
CA ASN A 131 6.01 6.65 -22.88
C ASN A 131 5.56 7.54 -21.72
N VAL A 132 4.49 7.20 -21.02
CA VAL A 132 4.06 7.91 -19.80
C VAL A 132 4.67 7.25 -18.57
N CYS A 133 5.32 8.06 -17.75
CA CYS A 133 5.76 7.71 -16.40
C CYS A 133 4.77 8.26 -15.38
N ALA A 134 4.14 7.39 -14.61
CA ALA A 134 3.24 7.78 -13.53
C ALA A 134 4.05 8.17 -12.28
N ILE A 135 3.89 9.41 -11.80
CA ILE A 135 4.51 9.90 -10.58
C ILE A 135 3.49 9.78 -9.44
N GLY A 136 3.73 8.88 -8.49
CA GLY A 136 2.95 8.77 -7.27
C GLY A 136 3.44 9.77 -6.21
N PHE A 137 2.87 10.98 -6.17
CA PHE A 137 3.25 12.04 -5.24
C PHE A 137 2.36 12.02 -4.00
N ARG A 138 2.98 11.92 -2.83
CA ARG A 138 2.29 11.96 -1.54
C ARG A 138 2.50 13.33 -0.91
N GLY A 139 1.46 14.16 -0.95
CA GLY A 139 1.37 15.46 -0.27
C GLY A 139 0.62 15.32 1.06
N GLY A 140 -0.59 15.85 1.11
CA GLY A 140 -1.52 15.70 2.21
C GLY A 140 -0.88 15.84 3.60
N GLU A 141 -1.12 14.85 4.44
CA GLU A 141 -0.54 14.81 5.79
C GLU A 141 1.00 14.69 5.81
N PHE A 142 1.62 14.09 4.78
CA PHE A 142 3.08 13.94 4.73
C PHE A 142 3.80 15.29 4.67
N ALA A 143 3.19 16.29 4.04
CA ALA A 143 3.75 17.62 3.98
C ALA A 143 3.88 18.31 5.37
N LEU A 144 3.15 17.81 6.38
CA LEU A 144 3.22 18.29 7.76
C LEU A 144 4.42 17.67 8.52
N TYR A 145 5.03 16.63 7.99
CA TYR A 145 6.11 15.87 8.62
C TYR A 145 7.35 15.87 7.73
N PRO A 146 8.32 16.77 7.99
CA PRO A 146 9.54 16.88 7.15
C PRO A 146 10.33 15.58 7.01
N GLU A 147 10.24 14.69 8.00
CA GLU A 147 10.86 13.37 7.98
C GLU A 147 10.22 12.39 7.00
N LEU A 148 8.95 12.60 6.64
CA LEU A 148 8.21 11.78 5.68
C LEU A 148 8.17 12.40 4.30
N PHE A 149 8.22 13.72 4.22
CA PHE A 149 8.01 14.45 2.99
C PHE A 149 9.27 14.43 2.10
N LEU A 150 9.12 13.93 0.88
CA LEU A 150 10.23 13.83 -0.07
C LEU A 150 10.59 15.19 -0.66
N THR A 151 11.90 15.45 -0.77
CA THR A 151 12.41 16.72 -1.26
C THR A 151 12.34 16.85 -2.79
N LYS A 152 12.50 18.07 -3.31
CA LYS A 152 12.55 18.31 -4.76
C LYS A 152 13.70 17.59 -5.45
N GLU A 153 14.80 17.39 -4.73
CA GLU A 153 15.98 16.69 -5.23
C GLU A 153 15.66 15.23 -5.57
N TYR A 154 14.92 14.51 -4.70
CA TYR A 154 14.47 13.16 -4.99
C TYR A 154 13.70 13.08 -6.31
N TRP A 155 12.70 13.95 -6.47
CA TRP A 155 11.86 13.97 -7.67
C TRP A 155 12.66 14.30 -8.92
N ALA A 156 13.58 15.27 -8.84
CA ALA A 156 14.45 15.66 -9.96
C ALA A 156 15.38 14.52 -10.38
N GLU A 157 16.00 13.84 -9.43
CA GLU A 157 16.88 12.70 -9.69
C GLU A 157 16.12 11.54 -10.33
N ALA A 158 14.95 11.19 -9.79
CA ALA A 158 14.09 10.16 -10.33
C ALA A 158 13.63 10.44 -11.76
N ILE A 159 13.25 11.69 -12.04
CA ILE A 159 12.87 12.14 -13.40
C ILE A 159 14.05 12.02 -14.37
N VAL A 160 15.25 12.42 -13.95
CA VAL A 160 16.46 12.28 -14.78
C VAL A 160 16.74 10.81 -15.11
N LEU A 161 16.61 9.90 -14.15
CA LEU A 161 16.75 8.46 -14.39
C LEU A 161 15.75 7.95 -15.42
N MET A 162 14.50 8.39 -15.36
CA MET A 162 13.47 7.99 -16.33
C MET A 162 13.75 8.57 -17.72
N LEU A 163 14.21 9.80 -17.83
CA LEU A 163 14.61 10.42 -19.11
C LEU A 163 15.82 9.73 -19.75
N GLN A 164 16.73 9.15 -18.97
CA GLN A 164 17.82 8.32 -19.48
C GLN A 164 17.31 7.01 -20.12
N LYS A 165 16.15 6.50 -19.70
CA LYS A 165 15.49 5.34 -20.34
C LYS A 165 14.77 5.72 -21.63
N ASN A 166 14.11 6.87 -21.63
CA ASN A 166 13.43 7.40 -22.80
C ASN A 166 13.38 8.94 -22.72
N ILE A 167 14.14 9.60 -23.59
CA ILE A 167 14.19 11.08 -23.63
C ILE A 167 12.84 11.73 -23.98
N ASN A 168 11.92 11.00 -24.63
CA ASN A 168 10.59 11.45 -24.98
C ASN A 168 9.53 11.06 -23.93
N MET A 169 9.95 10.69 -22.72
CA MET A 169 9.04 10.33 -21.66
C MET A 169 8.17 11.52 -21.23
N LYS A 170 6.88 11.29 -21.11
CA LYS A 170 5.91 12.20 -20.52
C LYS A 170 5.72 11.86 -19.05
N PHE A 171 5.35 12.81 -18.23
CA PHE A 171 5.10 12.58 -16.82
C PHE A 171 3.66 12.99 -16.45
N GLU A 172 3.00 12.14 -15.66
CA GLU A 172 1.69 12.41 -15.10
C GLU A 172 1.73 12.19 -13.59
N VAL A 173 1.25 13.16 -12.82
CA VAL A 173 1.33 13.15 -11.34
C VAL A 173 0.01 12.69 -10.75
N HIS A 174 0.06 11.64 -9.96
CA HIS A 174 -1.04 11.03 -9.21
C HIS A 174 -0.88 11.33 -7.73
N THR A 175 -1.80 12.06 -7.14
CA THR A 175 -1.61 12.64 -5.82
C THR A 175 -2.87 12.63 -4.96
N ASP A 176 -2.69 12.80 -3.66
CA ASP A 176 -3.71 13.13 -2.67
C ASP A 176 -3.77 14.63 -2.35
N ASP A 177 -2.89 15.46 -2.96
CA ASP A 177 -2.82 16.90 -2.77
C ASP A 177 -2.51 17.62 -4.09
N GLU A 178 -3.55 18.00 -4.82
CA GLU A 178 -3.43 18.64 -6.13
C GLU A 178 -2.71 19.99 -6.07
N ILE A 179 -2.96 20.77 -5.03
CA ILE A 179 -2.39 22.12 -4.89
C ILE A 179 -0.88 22.03 -4.73
N LEU A 180 -0.44 21.17 -3.81
CA LEU A 180 0.98 20.97 -3.55
C LEU A 180 1.69 20.29 -4.73
N ALA A 181 1.04 19.31 -5.36
CA ALA A 181 1.59 18.66 -6.55
C ALA A 181 1.86 19.66 -7.68
N LYS A 182 0.96 20.61 -7.95
CA LYS A 182 1.16 21.67 -8.95
C LYS A 182 2.32 22.62 -8.62
N GLN A 183 2.65 22.80 -7.34
CA GLN A 183 3.83 23.57 -6.94
C GLN A 183 5.14 22.84 -7.19
N PHE A 184 5.13 21.51 -7.09
CA PHE A 184 6.29 20.66 -7.36
C PHE A 184 6.47 20.39 -8.86
N PHE A 185 5.36 20.24 -9.58
CA PHE A 185 5.29 19.79 -10.98
C PHE A 185 4.36 20.71 -11.80
N PRO A 186 4.73 21.99 -11.99
CA PRO A 186 3.85 22.97 -12.62
C PRO A 186 3.51 22.65 -14.08
N ASP A 187 4.41 21.94 -14.77
CA ASP A 187 4.29 21.64 -16.21
C ASP A 187 3.67 20.27 -16.49
N TYR A 188 3.38 19.47 -15.44
CA TYR A 188 2.84 18.12 -15.61
C TYR A 188 1.34 18.06 -15.35
N LYS A 189 0.67 17.13 -16.03
CA LYS A 189 -0.73 16.82 -15.74
C LYS A 189 -0.81 16.23 -14.32
N VAL A 190 -1.71 16.79 -13.51
CA VAL A 190 -1.96 16.33 -12.14
C VAL A 190 -3.34 15.69 -12.05
N VAL A 191 -3.43 14.54 -11.45
CA VAL A 191 -4.66 13.76 -11.23
C VAL A 191 -4.86 13.55 -9.73
N HIS A 192 -6.06 13.89 -9.26
CA HIS A 192 -6.48 13.74 -7.87
C HIS A 192 -7.77 12.91 -7.80
N ASP A 193 -7.65 11.62 -8.02
CA ASP A 193 -8.72 10.63 -7.90
C ASP A 193 -8.11 9.30 -7.47
N VAL A 194 -8.59 8.74 -6.37
CA VAL A 194 -7.98 7.55 -5.74
C VAL A 194 -8.01 6.34 -6.68
N GLY A 195 -9.11 6.12 -7.39
CA GLY A 195 -9.26 4.98 -8.29
C GLY A 195 -8.42 5.13 -9.56
N ILE A 196 -8.39 6.33 -10.15
CA ILE A 196 -7.54 6.63 -11.31
C ILE A 196 -6.07 6.54 -10.89
N ASN A 197 -5.69 7.13 -9.76
CA ASN A 197 -4.32 7.10 -9.24
C ASN A 197 -3.82 5.67 -9.07
N TRP A 198 -4.61 4.81 -8.42
CA TRP A 198 -4.23 3.41 -8.21
C TRP A 198 -4.07 2.65 -9.52
N ARG A 199 -5.02 2.82 -10.46
CA ARG A 199 -4.98 2.17 -11.78
C ARG A 199 -3.84 2.69 -12.65
N SER A 200 -3.61 4.01 -12.71
CA SER A 200 -2.49 4.58 -13.48
C SER A 200 -1.15 4.06 -12.97
N ILE A 201 -0.94 4.07 -11.67
CA ILE A 201 0.27 3.51 -11.05
C ILE A 201 0.40 2.01 -11.37
N ARG A 202 -0.70 1.26 -11.35
CA ARG A 202 -0.68 -0.17 -11.66
C ARG A 202 -0.33 -0.46 -13.11
N TYR A 203 -0.93 0.24 -14.07
CA TYR A 203 -0.84 -0.09 -15.49
C TYR A 203 0.27 0.67 -16.25
N ALA A 204 0.88 1.70 -15.65
CA ALA A 204 1.99 2.40 -16.26
C ALA A 204 3.24 1.50 -16.38
N LYS A 205 3.90 1.53 -17.54
CA LYS A 205 5.17 0.84 -17.77
C LYS A 205 6.30 1.38 -16.90
N TYR A 206 6.24 2.67 -16.57
CA TYR A 206 7.23 3.39 -15.76
C TYR A 206 6.54 4.12 -14.62
N ALA A 207 7.12 4.06 -13.43
CA ALA A 207 6.62 4.83 -12.30
C ALA A 207 7.75 5.36 -11.40
N ILE A 208 7.51 6.54 -10.83
CA ILE A 208 8.27 7.10 -9.71
C ILE A 208 7.30 7.19 -8.55
N ILE A 209 7.63 6.64 -7.40
CA ILE A 209 6.71 6.59 -6.26
C ILE A 209 7.27 7.25 -5.02
N ALA A 210 6.38 7.84 -4.22
CA ALA A 210 6.71 8.26 -2.86
C ALA A 210 6.83 7.06 -1.91
N ASN A 211 7.33 7.32 -0.71
CA ASN A 211 7.38 6.42 0.43
C ASN A 211 5.96 6.14 1.01
N SER A 212 5.07 5.62 0.20
CA SER A 212 3.67 5.37 0.60
C SER A 212 3.22 3.97 0.22
N SER A 213 2.66 3.25 1.19
CA SER A 213 2.07 1.91 0.99
C SER A 213 1.04 1.87 -0.15
N PHE A 214 0.38 2.99 -0.44
CA PHE A 214 -0.59 3.11 -1.53
C PHE A 214 -0.01 2.75 -2.91
N TYR A 215 1.26 3.07 -3.15
CA TYR A 215 1.90 2.88 -4.45
C TYR A 215 2.61 1.53 -4.61
N ILE A 216 2.84 0.80 -3.53
CA ILE A 216 3.69 -0.40 -3.53
C ILE A 216 2.99 -1.57 -4.20
N LEU A 217 1.84 -2.01 -3.68
CA LEU A 217 1.12 -3.18 -4.22
C LEU A 217 0.81 -3.05 -5.71
N PRO A 218 0.27 -1.93 -6.24
CA PRO A 218 0.02 -1.81 -7.66
C PRO A 218 1.29 -1.94 -8.50
N ARG A 219 2.45 -1.54 -7.97
CA ARG A 219 3.75 -1.69 -8.67
C ARG A 219 4.29 -3.11 -8.62
N LEU A 220 4.17 -3.81 -7.51
CA LEU A 220 4.55 -5.22 -7.40
C LEU A 220 3.74 -6.12 -8.34
N LEU A 221 2.48 -5.77 -8.57
CA LEU A 221 1.58 -6.53 -9.45
C LEU A 221 1.74 -6.21 -10.94
N ASN A 222 2.52 -5.19 -11.31
CA ASN A 222 2.71 -4.76 -12.69
C ASN A 222 4.00 -5.33 -13.32
N GLY A 223 5.09 -5.43 -12.55
CA GLY A 223 6.41 -5.78 -13.06
C GLY A 223 7.08 -4.70 -13.91
N GLY A 224 6.52 -3.48 -13.99
CA GLY A 224 7.11 -2.35 -14.70
C GLY A 224 8.23 -1.66 -13.92
N MET A 225 9.10 -0.90 -14.61
CA MET A 225 10.20 -0.18 -13.95
C MET A 225 9.66 0.81 -12.91
N THR A 226 10.14 0.69 -11.69
CA THR A 226 9.75 1.56 -10.58
C THR A 226 10.96 2.17 -9.92
N VAL A 227 10.96 3.49 -9.75
CA VAL A 227 11.92 4.23 -8.91
C VAL A 227 11.23 4.59 -7.60
N ALA A 228 11.87 4.25 -6.48
CA ALA A 228 11.36 4.46 -5.14
C ALA A 228 12.41 5.15 -4.26
N PRO A 229 12.01 5.87 -3.20
CA PRO A 229 12.97 6.48 -2.28
C PRO A 229 13.68 5.40 -1.47
N HIS A 230 14.98 5.58 -1.31
CA HIS A 230 15.82 4.65 -0.53
C HIS A 230 15.31 4.49 0.91
N TYR A 231 14.52 5.44 1.36
CA TYR A 231 14.16 5.55 2.76
C TYR A 231 12.67 5.85 2.98
N TRP A 232 12.06 5.18 3.97
CA TRP A 232 10.68 5.43 4.35
C TRP A 232 10.50 6.77 5.12
N ALA A 233 11.29 6.98 6.17
CA ALA A 233 11.22 8.18 7.00
C ALA A 233 12.56 8.58 7.59
N ARG A 234 12.79 9.89 7.76
CA ARG A 234 13.96 10.48 8.40
C ARG A 234 13.54 11.29 9.61
N ARG A 235 13.85 10.87 10.83
CA ARG A 235 13.59 11.66 12.04
C ARG A 235 14.57 12.80 12.24
N ASN A 236 15.82 12.60 11.86
CA ASN A 236 16.81 13.66 11.70
C ASN A 236 17.27 13.64 10.25
N ILE A 237 17.59 14.81 9.69
CA ILE A 237 18.04 14.93 8.30
C ILE A 237 19.25 14.01 8.00
N LYS A 238 19.91 13.47 9.03
CA LYS A 238 21.10 12.62 8.92
C LYS A 238 20.88 11.17 9.32
N GLU A 239 19.80 10.81 10.01
CA GLU A 239 19.61 9.47 10.56
C GLU A 239 18.23 8.90 10.21
N TRP A 240 18.22 7.60 9.93
CA TRP A 240 17.03 6.85 9.61
C TRP A 240 16.26 6.47 10.86
N SER A 241 14.99 6.72 10.81
CA SER A 241 14.11 6.26 11.87
C SER A 241 13.32 5.02 11.51
N MET A 242 13.03 4.83 10.24
CA MET A 242 12.31 3.66 9.73
C MET A 242 12.98 3.22 8.43
N PRO A 243 13.65 2.08 8.43
CA PRO A 243 14.12 1.49 7.20
C PRO A 243 12.94 1.15 6.29
N GLN A 244 13.15 1.35 5.02
CA GLN A 244 12.24 0.93 3.98
C GLN A 244 12.23 -0.60 3.91
N ASN A 245 11.06 -1.21 3.68
CA ASN A 245 11.01 -2.54 3.13
C ASN A 245 11.48 -2.45 1.68
N TYR A 246 12.51 -3.22 1.33
CA TYR A 246 13.05 -3.26 -0.01
C TYR A 246 12.37 -4.36 -0.81
N TYR A 247 11.69 -3.95 -1.88
CA TYR A 247 11.07 -4.86 -2.84
C TYR A 247 12.07 -5.07 -3.98
N LYS A 248 12.34 -6.33 -4.32
CA LYS A 248 13.39 -6.72 -5.29
C LYS A 248 13.23 -6.07 -6.67
N GLU A 249 11.98 -5.77 -7.04
CA GLU A 249 11.65 -5.23 -8.36
C GLU A 249 11.87 -3.71 -8.49
N PHE A 250 12.18 -3.01 -7.39
CA PHE A 250 12.28 -1.55 -7.39
C PHE A 250 13.74 -1.07 -7.49
N THR A 251 13.93 0.06 -8.17
CA THR A 251 15.19 0.82 -8.17
C THR A 251 15.10 1.90 -7.09
N TYR A 252 16.02 1.87 -6.14
CA TYR A 252 16.05 2.81 -5.01
C TYR A 252 17.09 3.91 -5.22
N ILE A 253 16.72 5.17 -4.87
CA ILE A 253 17.58 6.36 -4.91
C ILE A 253 17.41 7.22 -3.67
#